data_21f1b749f7031df05145ce081ee0b2f8
#
_entry.id   21f1b749f7031df05145ce081ee0b2f8
#
_cell.length_a   1.000
_cell.length_b   1.000
_cell.length_c   1.000
_cell.angle_alpha   90.00
_cell.angle_beta   90.00
_cell.angle_gamma   90.00
#
_symmetry.space_group_name_H-M   'P 1'
#
loop_
_entity.id
_entity.type
_entity.pdbx_description
1 polymer ?
#
loop_
_entity_poly.entity_id
_entity_poly.type
_entity_poly.pdbx_seq_one_letter_code
_entity_poly.pdbx_strand_id
1 'polypeptide(L)'
;MTVEAKVEEKVVVSLQPPKLWKVIFLNDDQTPMELVMELLTNIFKHSEARAKEITLEIHNTGSGVAGVYPFEIAEQRGIEATTVARANGSPLKVQVEQE
;
A
#
# COMPACT_ATOMS: atom_id res chain seq x y z
N MET A 1 -4.54 -4.76 44.90
CA MET A 1 -3.45 -4.14 44.18
C MET A 1 -3.96 -3.15 43.18
N THR A 2 -3.84 -1.92 43.55
CA THR A 2 -4.34 -0.82 42.72
C THR A 2 -3.56 -0.63 41.42
N VAL A 3 -2.29 -1.06 41.42
CA VAL A 3 -1.45 -0.93 40.23
C VAL A 3 -1.95 -1.77 39.07
N GLU A 4 -2.42 -2.98 39.36
CA GLU A 4 -2.94 -3.89 38.33
C GLU A 4 -4.20 -3.36 37.69
N ALA A 5 -5.10 -2.80 38.48
CA ALA A 5 -6.35 -2.20 37.97
C ALA A 5 -6.05 -1.04 37.02
N LYS A 6 -5.06 -0.21 37.36
CA LYS A 6 -4.67 0.92 36.50
C LYS A 6 -4.11 0.45 35.17
N VAL A 7 -3.31 -0.62 35.18
CA VAL A 7 -2.73 -1.18 33.96
C VAL A 7 -3.84 -1.73 33.05
N GLU A 8 -4.81 -2.43 33.63
CA GLU A 8 -5.93 -2.97 32.89
C GLU A 8 -6.76 -1.86 32.21
N GLU A 9 -7.01 -0.78 32.90
CA GLU A 9 -7.73 0.35 32.33
C GLU A 9 -6.99 0.96 31.15
N LYS A 10 -5.68 1.11 31.24
CA LYS A 10 -4.88 1.64 30.13
C LYS A 10 -4.92 0.75 28.92
N VAL A 11 -4.85 -0.58 29.12
CA VAL A 11 -4.93 -1.54 28.04
C VAL A 11 -6.27 -1.45 27.31
N VAL A 12 -7.37 -1.33 28.05
CA VAL A 12 -8.70 -1.21 27.47
C VAL A 12 -8.82 0.05 26.62
N VAL A 13 -8.28 1.18 27.11
CA VAL A 13 -8.35 2.44 26.37
C VAL A 13 -7.59 2.39 25.04
N SER A 14 -6.54 1.58 24.95
CA SER A 14 -5.69 1.54 23.77
C SER A 14 -6.15 0.54 22.70
N LEU A 15 -7.35 -0.05 22.83
CA LEU A 15 -7.83 -1.08 21.93
C LEU A 15 -8.50 -0.59 20.64
N GLN A 16 -8.47 0.70 20.37
CA GLN A 16 -9.01 1.21 19.11
C GLN A 16 -8.09 0.81 17.96
N PRO A 17 -8.64 0.24 16.87
CA PRO A 17 -7.81 -0.12 15.72
C PRO A 17 -7.27 1.13 15.04
N PRO A 18 -6.06 1.06 14.45
CA PRO A 18 -5.52 2.17 13.70
C PRO A 18 -6.33 2.44 12.43
N LYS A 19 -6.33 3.68 11.99
CA LYS A 19 -6.91 4.03 10.70
C LYS A 19 -6.07 3.41 9.59
N LEU A 20 -6.73 3.02 8.51
CA LEU A 20 -6.07 2.40 7.38
C LEU A 20 -5.90 3.39 6.25
N TRP A 21 -4.86 3.17 5.45
CA TRP A 21 -4.49 4.03 4.33
C TRP A 21 -4.26 3.19 3.09
N LYS A 22 -4.72 3.70 1.96
CA LYS A 22 -4.58 3.03 0.68
C LYS A 22 -3.31 3.52 -0.02
N VAL A 23 -2.57 2.58 -0.60
CA VAL A 23 -1.48 2.90 -1.52
C VAL A 23 -2.05 2.76 -2.93
N ILE A 24 -2.08 3.84 -3.68
CA ILE A 24 -2.73 3.91 -4.98
C ILE A 24 -1.69 4.11 -6.07
N PHE A 25 -1.75 3.27 -7.10
CA PHE A 25 -0.93 3.43 -8.30
C PHE A 25 -1.74 4.16 -9.36
N LEU A 26 -1.16 5.19 -9.95
CA LEU A 26 -1.79 5.94 -11.04
C LEU A 26 -1.25 5.45 -12.38
N ASN A 27 -2.14 5.29 -13.35
CA ASN A 27 -1.75 4.88 -14.68
C ASN A 27 -0.97 5.99 -15.40
N ASP A 28 0.00 5.58 -16.21
CA ASP A 28 0.69 6.46 -17.15
C ASP A 28 1.02 5.63 -18.40
N ASP A 29 1.45 6.29 -19.47
CA ASP A 29 1.71 5.63 -20.75
C ASP A 29 3.16 5.17 -20.93
N GLN A 30 4.00 5.30 -19.91
CA GLN A 30 5.42 4.95 -19.99
C GLN A 30 5.82 3.77 -19.11
N THR A 31 5.05 3.49 -18.06
CA THR A 31 5.35 2.40 -17.12
C THR A 31 4.90 1.06 -17.71
N PRO A 32 5.83 0.11 -17.92
CA PRO A 32 5.44 -1.20 -18.44
C PRO A 32 4.56 -1.96 -17.45
N MET A 33 3.59 -2.71 -17.95
CA MET A 33 2.71 -3.54 -17.12
C MET A 33 3.50 -4.57 -16.31
N GLU A 34 4.56 -5.11 -16.90
CA GLU A 34 5.43 -6.08 -16.21
C GLU A 34 6.04 -5.49 -14.94
N LEU A 35 6.45 -4.23 -15.00
CA LEU A 35 7.01 -3.57 -13.82
C LEU A 35 5.95 -3.40 -12.75
N VAL A 36 4.74 -2.97 -13.14
CA VAL A 36 3.64 -2.82 -12.18
C VAL A 36 3.34 -4.16 -11.50
N MET A 37 3.27 -5.24 -12.28
CA MET A 37 3.04 -6.58 -11.73
C MET A 37 4.14 -7.01 -10.77
N GLU A 38 5.41 -6.74 -11.09
CA GLU A 38 6.52 -7.04 -10.20
C GLU A 38 6.42 -6.29 -8.88
N LEU A 39 6.07 -5.01 -8.93
CA LEU A 39 5.90 -4.22 -7.71
C LEU A 39 4.79 -4.79 -6.84
N LEU A 40 3.66 -5.14 -7.46
CA LEU A 40 2.52 -5.70 -6.75
C LEU A 40 2.83 -7.05 -6.11
N THR A 41 3.61 -7.90 -6.76
CA THR A 41 3.96 -9.20 -6.20
C THR A 41 5.10 -9.10 -5.18
N ASN A 42 6.13 -8.33 -5.46
CA ASN A 42 7.33 -8.28 -4.61
C ASN A 42 7.17 -7.38 -3.39
N ILE A 43 6.55 -6.22 -3.53
CA ILE A 43 6.40 -5.26 -2.44
C ILE A 43 5.09 -5.46 -1.69
N PHE A 44 3.99 -5.64 -2.42
CA PHE A 44 2.65 -5.75 -1.84
C PHE A 44 2.20 -7.20 -1.61
N LYS A 45 3.04 -8.17 -2.01
CA LYS A 45 2.83 -9.59 -1.72
C LYS A 45 1.56 -10.19 -2.31
N HIS A 46 1.07 -9.65 -3.40
CA HIS A 46 -0.06 -10.24 -4.12
C HIS A 46 0.37 -11.49 -4.89
N SER A 47 -0.59 -12.38 -5.13
CA SER A 47 -0.40 -13.48 -6.08
C SER A 47 -0.27 -12.92 -7.49
N GLU A 48 0.27 -13.71 -8.42
CA GLU A 48 0.35 -13.28 -9.82
C GLU A 48 -1.03 -12.98 -10.39
N ALA A 49 -2.03 -13.79 -10.07
CA ALA A 49 -3.40 -13.59 -10.54
C ALA A 49 -3.96 -12.26 -10.03
N ARG A 50 -3.77 -11.97 -8.75
CA ARG A 50 -4.27 -10.71 -8.18
C ARG A 50 -3.50 -9.51 -8.72
N ALA A 51 -2.19 -9.64 -8.87
CA ALA A 51 -1.36 -8.57 -9.44
C ALA A 51 -1.82 -8.25 -10.86
N LYS A 52 -2.16 -9.24 -11.64
CA LYS A 52 -2.68 -9.04 -12.99
C LYS A 52 -4.01 -8.30 -12.97
N GLU A 53 -4.93 -8.68 -12.10
CA GLU A 53 -6.23 -7.99 -11.96
C GLU A 53 -6.04 -6.51 -11.62
N ILE A 54 -5.18 -6.22 -10.65
CA ILE A 54 -4.92 -4.83 -10.23
C ILE A 54 -4.27 -4.04 -11.38
N THR A 55 -3.32 -4.66 -12.08
CA THR A 55 -2.64 -4.03 -13.20
C THR A 55 -3.62 -3.66 -14.30
N LEU A 56 -4.54 -4.56 -14.63
CA LEU A 56 -5.57 -4.28 -15.64
C LEU A 56 -6.53 -3.20 -15.18
N GLU A 57 -6.89 -3.18 -13.91
CA GLU A 57 -7.72 -2.12 -13.35
C GLU A 57 -7.05 -0.76 -13.49
N ILE A 58 -5.76 -0.67 -13.14
CA ILE A 58 -4.99 0.57 -13.29
C ILE A 58 -5.00 1.02 -14.76
N HIS A 59 -4.76 0.10 -15.68
CA HIS A 59 -4.73 0.40 -17.09
C HIS A 59 -6.08 0.87 -17.61
N ASN A 60 -7.17 0.23 -17.19
CA ASN A 60 -8.50 0.49 -17.71
C ASN A 60 -9.20 1.67 -17.05
N THR A 61 -8.97 1.91 -15.75
CA THR A 61 -9.69 2.95 -15.01
C THR A 61 -8.84 4.15 -14.62
N GLY A 62 -7.52 4.07 -14.80
CA GLY A 62 -6.61 5.15 -14.49
C GLY A 62 -5.92 5.04 -13.13
N SER A 63 -6.41 4.18 -12.25
CA SER A 63 -5.79 3.96 -10.93
C SER A 63 -6.21 2.63 -10.34
N GLY A 64 -5.45 2.17 -9.36
CA GLY A 64 -5.81 0.96 -8.60
C GLY A 64 -5.14 0.96 -7.25
N VAL A 65 -5.77 0.28 -6.29
CA VAL A 65 -5.25 0.16 -4.93
C VAL A 65 -4.28 -1.01 -4.87
N ALA A 66 -3.01 -0.71 -4.57
CA ALA A 66 -1.97 -1.73 -4.44
C ALA A 66 -2.06 -2.46 -3.09
N GLY A 67 -2.46 -1.75 -2.04
CA GLY A 67 -2.61 -2.35 -0.72
C GLY A 67 -3.19 -1.35 0.28
N VAL A 68 -3.60 -1.86 1.43
CA VAL A 68 -4.19 -1.07 2.51
C VAL A 68 -3.51 -1.43 3.81
N TYR A 69 -3.02 -0.43 4.53
CA TYR A 69 -2.19 -0.62 5.73
C TYR A 69 -2.36 0.55 6.70
N PRO A 70 -1.91 0.41 7.95
CA PRO A 70 -1.71 1.58 8.80
C PRO A 70 -0.76 2.57 8.13
N PHE A 71 -0.86 3.84 8.46
CA PHE A 71 -0.16 4.91 7.73
C PHE A 71 1.33 4.67 7.53
N GLU A 72 2.06 4.31 8.58
CA GLU A 72 3.51 4.15 8.48
C GLU A 72 3.90 3.05 7.48
N ILE A 73 3.15 1.96 7.47
CA ILE A 73 3.41 0.86 6.55
C ILE A 73 3.02 1.26 5.13
N ALA A 74 1.87 1.93 4.97
CA ALA A 74 1.43 2.40 3.66
C ALA A 74 2.47 3.34 3.05
N GLU A 75 2.97 4.30 3.84
CA GLU A 75 4.00 5.23 3.40
C GLU A 75 5.27 4.50 2.99
N GLN A 76 5.73 3.55 3.81
CA GLN A 76 6.93 2.78 3.53
C GLN A 76 6.80 1.98 2.23
N ARG A 77 5.67 1.31 2.02
CA ARG A 77 5.42 0.55 0.79
C ARG A 77 5.36 1.46 -0.43
N GLY A 78 4.75 2.63 -0.28
CA GLY A 78 4.69 3.62 -1.36
C GLY A 78 6.07 4.13 -1.74
N ILE A 79 6.92 4.39 -0.76
CA ILE A 79 8.30 4.84 -0.98
C ILE A 79 9.10 3.74 -1.68
N GLU A 80 8.98 2.49 -1.23
CA GLU A 80 9.66 1.37 -1.86
C GLU A 80 9.26 1.24 -3.34
N ALA A 81 7.95 1.26 -3.61
CA ALA A 81 7.46 1.15 -4.98
C ALA A 81 7.97 2.27 -5.87
N THR A 82 7.93 3.51 -5.37
CA THR A 82 8.43 4.66 -6.10
C THR A 82 9.93 4.54 -6.38
N THR A 83 10.69 4.13 -5.38
CA THR A 83 12.15 3.97 -5.51
C THR A 83 12.50 2.95 -6.59
N VAL A 84 11.84 1.79 -6.57
CA VAL A 84 12.08 0.75 -7.57
C VAL A 84 11.64 1.23 -8.95
N ALA A 85 10.49 1.90 -9.04
CA ALA A 85 10.01 2.43 -10.32
C ALA A 85 11.02 3.42 -10.92
N ARG A 86 11.51 4.36 -10.13
CA ARG A 86 12.50 5.33 -10.60
C ARG A 86 13.82 4.68 -11.01
N ALA A 87 14.25 3.66 -10.27
CA ALA A 87 15.46 2.90 -10.62
C ALA A 87 15.32 2.20 -11.98
N ASN A 88 14.11 1.90 -12.40
CA ASN A 88 13.81 1.31 -13.71
C ASN A 88 13.43 2.35 -14.76
N GLY A 89 13.60 3.62 -14.46
CA GLY A 89 13.30 4.69 -15.41
C GLY A 89 11.81 4.96 -15.58
N SER A 90 10.96 4.46 -14.69
CA SER A 90 9.52 4.63 -14.79
C SER A 90 9.06 5.85 -14.01
N PRO A 91 8.13 6.66 -14.56
CA PRO A 91 7.55 7.82 -13.87
C PRO A 91 6.34 7.46 -13.02
N LEU A 92 6.11 6.19 -12.70
CA LEU A 92 4.95 5.74 -11.94
C LEU A 92 4.70 6.63 -10.73
N LYS A 93 3.47 7.11 -10.60
CA LYS A 93 3.04 7.89 -9.44
C LYS A 93 2.32 7.01 -8.44
N VAL A 94 2.72 7.12 -7.19
CA VAL A 94 2.16 6.36 -6.09
C VAL A 94 1.65 7.36 -5.05
N GLN A 95 0.39 7.23 -4.67
CA GLN A 95 -0.25 8.09 -3.68
C GLN A 95 -0.66 7.28 -2.47
N VAL A 96 -0.67 7.93 -1.30
CA VAL A 96 -1.13 7.33 -0.06
C VAL A 96 -2.30 8.17 0.44
N GLU A 97 -3.47 7.56 0.56
CA GLU A 97 -4.70 8.24 0.98
C GLU A 97 -5.37 7.48 2.11
N GLN A 98 -5.97 8.20 3.04
CA GLN A 98 -6.75 7.57 4.11
C GLN A 98 -7.96 6.87 3.50
N GLU A 99 -8.21 5.65 3.95
CA GLU A 99 -9.34 4.85 3.48
C GLU A 99 -10.70 5.44 3.85
#